data_36062dd296a57ee6cd664b3f2375b336
#
_entry.id   36062dd296a57ee6cd664b3f2375b336
#
_cell.length_a   1.000
_cell.length_b   1.000
_cell.length_c   1.000
_cell.angle_alpha   90.00
_cell.angle_beta   90.00
_cell.angle_gamma   90.00
#
_symmetry.space_group_name_H-M   'P 1'
#
loop_
_entity.id
_entity.type
_entity.pdbx_description
1 polymer ?
#
loop_
_entity_poly.entity_id
_entity_poly.type
_entity_poly.pdbx_seq_one_letter_code
_entity_poly.pdbx_strand_id
1 'polypeptide(L)'
;MWVFVLSLVLAVGAGLGGGALLWAGESPADRQAAEARDQCEHQITVYFNGTDPDPVMSAAADRLRGDARFASVRTQTRLEAWAEFKRIFADDPDLLSKSRPEALPAAVVLMTRPDTTPEQVAPDLVQLFPGAEVRTLGPCSP
;
A
#
# COMPACT_ATOMS: atom_id res chain seq x y z
N MET A 1 34.95 -48.32 -35.07
CA MET A 1 35.13 -48.24 -36.55
C MET A 1 34.27 -47.13 -37.09
N TRP A 2 34.94 -46.15 -37.69
CA TRP A 2 34.46 -45.13 -38.65
C TRP A 2 33.62 -43.97 -38.07
N VAL A 3 34.17 -42.85 -37.92
CA VAL A 3 34.93 -41.87 -38.74
C VAL A 3 33.99 -40.77 -39.32
N PHE A 4 34.28 -39.53 -38.87
CA PHE A 4 34.23 -38.25 -39.59
C PHE A 4 32.88 -37.83 -40.24
N VAL A 5 32.49 -36.57 -40.14
CA VAL A 5 33.08 -35.42 -40.83
C VAL A 5 32.66 -34.11 -40.19
N LEU A 6 33.64 -33.28 -39.99
CA LEU A 6 33.53 -31.81 -39.86
C LEU A 6 32.76 -31.19 -41.04
N SER A 7 31.91 -30.28 -40.79
CA SER A 7 31.61 -29.22 -41.76
C SER A 7 31.43 -27.89 -41.08
N LEU A 8 32.47 -27.12 -41.16
CA LEU A 8 32.56 -25.70 -40.87
C LEU A 8 31.84 -24.96 -41.99
N VAL A 9 30.78 -24.21 -41.67
CA VAL A 9 30.24 -23.21 -42.55
C VAL A 9 30.27 -21.84 -41.84
N LEU A 10 31.30 -21.09 -42.16
CA LEU A 10 31.35 -19.65 -41.96
C LEU A 10 30.38 -18.99 -42.96
N ALA A 11 29.32 -18.39 -42.47
CA ALA A 11 28.57 -17.42 -43.23
C ALA A 11 28.65 -16.08 -42.49
N VAL A 12 29.53 -15.26 -42.99
CA VAL A 12 29.56 -13.81 -42.74
C VAL A 12 28.37 -13.23 -43.49
N GLY A 13 27.41 -12.75 -42.74
CA GLY A 13 26.27 -11.98 -43.24
C GLY A 13 26.11 -10.71 -42.44
N ALA A 14 26.70 -9.62 -42.96
CA ALA A 14 26.34 -8.27 -42.49
C ALA A 14 24.91 -7.96 -42.88
N GLY A 15 24.08 -7.59 -41.93
CA GLY A 15 22.68 -7.21 -42.17
C GLY A 15 22.09 -6.50 -40.99
N LEU A 16 22.26 -5.19 -40.88
CA LEU A 16 21.27 -4.14 -40.56
C LEU A 16 20.22 -4.43 -39.49
N GLY A 17 20.29 -3.70 -38.37
CA GLY A 17 19.16 -2.99 -37.79
C GLY A 17 17.95 -3.84 -37.35
N GLY A 18 18.08 -4.59 -36.27
CA GLY A 18 16.96 -5.06 -35.51
C GLY A 18 16.99 -4.41 -34.16
N GLY A 19 16.19 -3.37 -33.94
CA GLY A 19 16.00 -2.77 -32.64
C GLY A 19 15.54 -3.85 -31.67
N ALA A 20 16.42 -4.21 -30.74
CA ALA A 20 16.02 -4.89 -29.53
C ALA A 20 15.10 -3.94 -28.81
N LEU A 21 13.78 -4.13 -28.97
CA LEU A 21 12.77 -3.66 -28.05
C LEU A 21 13.13 -4.30 -26.71
N LEU A 22 13.95 -3.58 -25.94
CA LEU A 22 14.16 -3.86 -24.54
C LEU A 22 12.78 -3.72 -23.89
N TRP A 23 12.11 -4.82 -23.72
CA TRP A 23 11.05 -4.94 -22.75
C TRP A 23 11.72 -4.75 -21.39
N ALA A 24 11.88 -3.51 -21.00
CA ALA A 24 12.20 -3.14 -19.64
C ALA A 24 10.94 -3.46 -18.81
N GLY A 25 10.76 -4.72 -18.47
CA GLY A 25 9.80 -5.13 -17.48
C GLY A 25 10.16 -4.40 -16.19
N GLU A 26 9.21 -3.65 -15.63
CA GLU A 26 9.38 -3.00 -14.34
C GLU A 26 9.91 -4.00 -13.32
N SER A 27 11.01 -3.63 -12.67
CA SER A 27 11.58 -4.49 -11.63
C SER A 27 10.64 -4.58 -10.44
N PRO A 28 10.73 -5.64 -9.62
CA PRO A 28 9.98 -5.69 -8.37
C PRO A 28 10.23 -4.48 -7.46
N ALA A 29 11.43 -3.92 -7.50
CA ALA A 29 11.79 -2.72 -6.76
C ALA A 29 11.07 -1.47 -7.30
N ASP A 30 10.95 -1.32 -8.61
CA ASP A 30 10.23 -0.21 -9.23
C ASP A 30 8.74 -0.24 -8.89
N ARG A 31 8.14 -1.43 -8.87
CA ARG A 31 6.74 -1.62 -8.46
C ARG A 31 6.52 -1.25 -6.99
N GLN A 32 7.40 -1.71 -6.10
CA GLN A 32 7.32 -1.35 -4.68
C GLN A 32 7.47 0.15 -4.46
N ALA A 33 8.38 0.80 -5.19
CA ALA A 33 8.56 2.24 -5.12
C ALA A 33 7.33 2.99 -5.64
N ALA A 34 6.71 2.52 -6.72
CA ALA A 34 5.48 3.09 -7.26
C ALA A 34 4.30 2.92 -6.30
N GLU A 35 4.12 1.74 -5.71
CA GLU A 35 3.09 1.47 -4.70
C GLU A 35 3.28 2.33 -3.44
N ALA A 36 4.51 2.47 -2.95
CA ALA A 36 4.82 3.30 -1.80
C ALA A 36 4.52 4.78 -2.07
N ARG A 37 4.79 5.25 -3.28
CA ARG A 37 4.47 6.62 -3.70
C ARG A 37 2.97 6.82 -3.81
N ASP A 38 2.24 5.91 -4.44
CA ASP A 38 0.78 5.96 -4.55
C ASP A 38 0.11 5.98 -3.17
N GLN A 39 0.56 5.14 -2.25
CA GLN A 39 0.10 5.15 -0.87
C GLN A 39 0.38 6.50 -0.19
N CYS A 40 1.58 7.03 -0.36
CA CYS A 40 1.94 8.31 0.22
C CYS A 40 1.05 9.45 -0.32
N GLU A 41 0.82 9.49 -1.63
CA GLU A 41 0.09 10.57 -2.29
C GLU A 41 -1.43 10.50 -2.10
N HIS A 42 -1.98 9.30 -1.87
CA HIS A 42 -3.42 9.08 -1.89
C HIS A 42 -4.01 8.47 -0.61
N GLN A 43 -3.18 8.01 0.33
CA GLN A 43 -3.70 7.33 1.51
C GLN A 43 -4.13 8.31 2.60
N ILE A 44 -5.33 8.07 3.13
CA ILE A 44 -5.83 8.66 4.38
C ILE A 44 -6.17 7.51 5.33
N THR A 45 -5.81 7.66 6.59
CA THR A 45 -6.22 6.72 7.63
C THR A 45 -7.03 7.45 8.69
N VAL A 46 -8.20 6.91 8.99
CA VAL A 46 -9.09 7.39 10.05
C VAL A 46 -9.05 6.39 11.20
N TYR A 47 -8.52 6.81 12.33
CA TYR A 47 -8.38 5.98 13.52
C TYR A 47 -9.52 6.21 14.50
N PHE A 48 -10.11 5.13 14.96
CA PHE A 48 -11.18 5.10 15.95
C PHE A 48 -10.63 4.51 17.25
N ASN A 49 -10.59 5.34 18.29
CA ASN A 49 -10.17 4.95 19.63
C ASN A 49 -11.39 4.64 20.50
N GLY A 50 -11.17 4.07 21.67
CA GLY A 50 -12.21 3.82 22.65
C GLY A 50 -12.29 2.37 23.10
N THR A 51 -13.30 2.03 23.88
CA THR A 51 -13.44 0.71 24.48
C THR A 51 -13.77 -0.37 23.43
N ASP A 52 -14.67 -0.03 22.49
CA ASP A 52 -15.10 -0.91 21.41
C ASP A 52 -15.14 -0.13 20.08
N PRO A 53 -13.99 0.05 19.42
CA PRO A 53 -13.91 0.89 18.21
C PRO A 53 -14.37 0.17 16.95
N ASP A 54 -14.38 -1.17 16.90
CA ASP A 54 -14.63 -1.92 15.68
C ASP A 54 -16.03 -1.67 15.09
N PRO A 55 -17.14 -1.63 15.86
CA PRO A 55 -18.46 -1.28 15.33
C PRO A 55 -18.51 0.16 14.78
N VAL A 56 -17.85 1.11 15.46
CA VAL A 56 -17.82 2.51 15.03
C VAL A 56 -17.06 2.65 13.72
N MET A 57 -15.91 2.00 13.62
CA MET A 57 -15.09 1.92 12.42
C MET A 57 -15.85 1.29 11.25
N SER A 58 -16.57 0.18 11.51
CA SER A 58 -17.36 -0.50 10.48
C SER A 58 -18.47 0.38 9.93
N ALA A 59 -19.23 1.06 10.80
CA ALA A 59 -20.27 2.00 10.39
C ALA A 59 -19.70 3.18 9.59
N ALA A 60 -18.52 3.67 9.95
CA ALA A 60 -17.82 4.72 9.20
C ALA A 60 -17.41 4.23 7.81
N ALA A 61 -16.86 3.02 7.71
CA ALA A 61 -16.49 2.43 6.43
C ALA A 61 -17.71 2.27 5.51
N ASP A 62 -18.85 1.85 6.03
CA ASP A 62 -20.10 1.72 5.25
C ASP A 62 -20.56 3.06 4.66
N ARG A 63 -20.43 4.14 5.43
CA ARG A 63 -20.74 5.50 4.93
C ARG A 63 -19.80 5.95 3.83
N LEU A 64 -18.54 5.55 3.89
CA LEU A 64 -17.49 6.00 2.95
C LEU A 64 -17.43 5.18 1.66
N ARG A 65 -17.91 3.92 1.66
CA ARG A 65 -17.91 3.07 0.46
C ARG A 65 -18.68 3.62 -0.72
N GLY A 66 -19.67 4.48 -0.47
CA GLY A 66 -20.44 5.14 -1.52
C GLY A 66 -19.87 6.49 -1.97
N ASP A 67 -18.80 6.97 -1.36
CA ASP A 67 -18.22 8.27 -1.68
C ASP A 67 -17.31 8.17 -2.91
N ALA A 68 -17.68 8.91 -3.97
CA ALA A 68 -16.99 8.88 -5.26
C ALA A 68 -15.54 9.40 -5.20
N ARG A 69 -15.15 10.09 -4.12
CA ARG A 69 -13.78 10.59 -3.94
C ARG A 69 -12.77 9.48 -3.63
N PHE A 70 -13.24 8.29 -3.21
CA PHE A 70 -12.36 7.19 -2.85
C PHE A 70 -12.33 6.10 -3.90
N ALA A 71 -11.12 5.64 -4.23
CA ALA A 71 -10.88 4.48 -5.07
C ALA A 71 -11.04 3.18 -4.28
N SER A 72 -10.67 3.19 -3.00
CA SER A 72 -10.88 2.05 -2.09
C SER A 72 -11.12 2.48 -0.65
N VAL A 73 -11.88 1.65 0.06
CA VAL A 73 -12.17 1.75 1.49
C VAL A 73 -11.88 0.41 2.13
N ARG A 74 -10.87 0.34 2.99
CA ARG A 74 -10.48 -0.86 3.73
C ARG A 74 -10.64 -0.62 5.23
N THR A 75 -10.91 -1.69 5.95
CA THR A 75 -11.02 -1.67 7.42
C THR A 75 -9.90 -2.45 8.05
N GLN A 76 -9.48 -2.04 9.23
CA GLN A 76 -8.56 -2.77 10.08
C GLN A 76 -9.16 -2.79 11.49
N THR A 77 -9.55 -3.95 11.97
CA THR A 77 -10.02 -4.13 13.33
C THR A 77 -8.89 -3.99 14.35
N ARG A 78 -9.24 -3.76 15.61
CA ARG A 78 -8.25 -3.73 16.71
C ARG A 78 -7.42 -5.01 16.79
N LEU A 79 -8.03 -6.17 16.56
CA LEU A 79 -7.32 -7.45 16.60
C LEU A 79 -6.35 -7.60 15.42
N GLU A 80 -6.72 -7.13 14.24
CA GLU A 80 -5.83 -7.10 13.06
C GLU A 80 -4.67 -6.13 13.29
N ALA A 81 -4.95 -4.94 13.84
CA ALA A 81 -3.92 -3.98 14.23
C ALA A 81 -2.94 -4.58 15.26
N TRP A 82 -3.45 -5.33 16.23
CA TRP A 82 -2.62 -6.03 17.21
C TRP A 82 -1.77 -7.15 16.59
N ALA A 83 -2.34 -7.92 15.67
CA ALA A 83 -1.59 -8.95 14.94
C ALA A 83 -0.44 -8.34 14.13
N GLU A 84 -0.72 -7.24 13.44
CA GLU A 84 0.28 -6.49 12.67
C GLU A 84 1.36 -5.87 13.58
N PHE A 85 0.97 -5.26 14.70
CA PHE A 85 1.90 -4.74 15.71
C PHE A 85 2.87 -5.82 16.19
N LYS A 86 2.36 -7.00 16.55
CA LYS A 86 3.21 -8.12 16.97
C LYS A 86 4.16 -8.59 15.87
N ARG A 87 3.74 -8.53 14.62
CA ARG A 87 4.57 -8.89 13.47
C ARG A 87 5.70 -7.89 13.26
N ILE A 88 5.39 -6.60 13.32
CA ILE A 88 6.37 -5.52 13.12
C ILE A 88 7.44 -5.51 14.22
N PHE A 89 7.01 -5.71 15.46
CA PHE A 89 7.88 -5.64 16.65
C PHE A 89 8.26 -7.02 17.20
N ALA A 90 8.31 -8.05 16.32
CA ALA A 90 8.63 -9.42 16.73
C ALA A 90 9.99 -9.54 17.44
N ASP A 91 10.94 -8.70 17.05
CA ASP A 91 12.31 -8.68 17.61
C ASP A 91 12.45 -7.79 18.86
N ASP A 92 11.36 -7.17 19.33
CA ASP A 92 11.34 -6.34 20.55
C ASP A 92 10.38 -6.93 21.61
N PRO A 93 10.82 -7.96 22.37
CA PRO A 93 10.00 -8.62 23.37
C PRO A 93 9.63 -7.69 24.54
N ASP A 94 10.46 -6.70 24.85
CA ASP A 94 10.18 -5.74 25.92
C ASP A 94 9.01 -4.83 25.57
N LEU A 95 8.97 -4.36 24.33
CA LEU A 95 7.83 -3.57 23.82
C LEU A 95 6.56 -4.41 23.79
N LEU A 96 6.64 -5.63 23.30
CA LEU A 96 5.48 -6.54 23.23
C LEU A 96 4.92 -6.86 24.61
N SER A 97 5.77 -7.08 25.61
CA SER A 97 5.34 -7.39 26.97
C SER A 97 4.61 -6.25 27.68
N LYS A 98 4.89 -5.01 27.27
CA LYS A 98 4.28 -3.78 27.83
C LYS A 98 3.09 -3.28 27.02
N SER A 99 2.86 -3.86 25.86
CA SER A 99 1.77 -3.49 24.96
C SER A 99 0.56 -4.39 25.12
N ARG A 100 -0.60 -3.90 24.75
CA ARG A 100 -1.85 -4.66 24.81
C ARG A 100 -2.80 -4.23 23.67
N PRO A 101 -3.67 -5.12 23.20
CA PRO A 101 -4.56 -4.83 22.10
C PRO A 101 -5.49 -3.65 22.37
N GLU A 102 -5.92 -3.45 23.63
CA GLU A 102 -6.84 -2.35 24.01
C GLU A 102 -6.23 -0.96 23.80
N ALA A 103 -4.90 -0.86 23.69
CA ALA A 103 -4.19 0.39 23.40
C ALA A 103 -4.19 0.75 21.92
N LEU A 104 -4.60 -0.16 21.03
CA LEU A 104 -4.61 0.07 19.60
C LEU A 104 -5.99 0.54 19.12
N PRO A 105 -6.03 1.44 18.13
CA PRO A 105 -7.27 1.82 17.47
C PRO A 105 -7.74 0.75 16.47
N ALA A 106 -9.01 0.85 16.07
CA ALA A 106 -9.46 0.35 14.78
C ALA A 106 -9.27 1.44 13.72
N ALA A 107 -9.18 1.10 12.45
CA ALA A 107 -8.92 2.06 11.41
C ALA A 107 -9.74 1.82 10.13
N VAL A 108 -10.09 2.91 9.45
CA VAL A 108 -10.50 2.90 8.04
C VAL A 108 -9.36 3.48 7.23
N VAL A 109 -8.87 2.69 6.27
CA VAL A 109 -7.82 3.09 5.33
C VAL A 109 -8.48 3.41 3.99
N LEU A 110 -8.31 4.64 3.55
CA LEU A 110 -8.89 5.19 2.34
C LEU A 110 -7.79 5.47 1.32
N MET A 111 -8.07 5.16 0.06
CA MET A 111 -7.27 5.63 -1.06
C MET A 111 -8.11 6.63 -1.86
N THR A 112 -7.65 7.84 -2.01
CA THR A 112 -8.33 8.82 -2.87
C THR A 112 -8.15 8.47 -4.34
N ARG A 113 -9.05 8.99 -5.18
CA ARG A 113 -8.87 8.92 -6.63
C ARG A 113 -7.77 9.88 -7.10
N PRO A 114 -7.17 9.66 -8.29
CA PRO A 114 -6.08 10.50 -8.79
C PRO A 114 -6.41 11.99 -8.94
N ASP A 115 -7.69 12.33 -9.06
CA ASP A 115 -8.19 13.72 -9.16
C ASP A 115 -8.52 14.36 -7.80
N THR A 116 -8.27 13.64 -6.72
CA THR A 116 -8.61 14.05 -5.36
C THR A 116 -7.40 13.88 -4.45
N THR A 117 -7.01 14.89 -3.71
CA THR A 117 -5.90 14.79 -2.76
C THR A 117 -6.38 14.55 -1.33
N PRO A 118 -5.56 13.88 -0.50
CA PRO A 118 -5.87 13.69 0.92
C PRO A 118 -6.18 15.00 1.66
N GLU A 119 -5.46 16.07 1.37
CA GLU A 119 -5.61 17.37 2.02
C GLU A 119 -6.96 18.03 1.71
N GLN A 120 -7.53 17.75 0.54
CA GLN A 120 -8.85 18.24 0.16
C GLN A 120 -9.98 17.54 0.95
N VAL A 121 -9.77 16.28 1.31
CA VAL A 121 -10.81 15.43 1.92
C VAL A 121 -10.69 15.36 3.44
N ALA A 122 -9.48 15.47 3.99
CA ALA A 122 -9.23 15.32 5.42
C ALA A 122 -10.10 16.25 6.31
N PRO A 123 -10.33 17.54 5.98
CA PRO A 123 -11.19 18.39 6.78
C PRO A 123 -12.65 17.89 6.86
N ASP A 124 -13.17 17.36 5.77
CA ASP A 124 -14.53 16.80 5.73
C ASP A 124 -14.63 15.55 6.62
N LEU A 125 -13.59 14.69 6.59
CA LEU A 125 -13.53 13.48 7.43
C LEU A 125 -13.49 13.83 8.92
N VAL A 126 -12.75 14.87 9.30
CA VAL A 126 -12.69 15.36 10.68
C VAL A 126 -14.08 15.83 11.15
N GLN A 127 -14.83 16.51 10.28
CA GLN A 127 -16.20 16.96 10.61
C GLN A 127 -17.18 15.78 10.63
N LEU A 128 -17.01 14.81 9.74
CA LEU A 128 -17.89 13.66 9.60
C LEU A 128 -17.76 12.68 10.77
N PHE A 129 -16.55 12.58 11.32
CA PHE A 129 -16.20 11.65 12.42
C PHE A 129 -15.54 12.41 13.58
N PRO A 130 -16.29 13.24 14.31
CA PRO A 130 -15.75 13.95 15.46
C PRO A 130 -15.27 12.96 16.52
N GLY A 131 -14.04 13.12 16.98
CA GLY A 131 -13.38 12.21 17.92
C GLY A 131 -12.55 11.10 17.28
N ALA A 132 -12.61 10.91 15.96
CA ALA A 132 -11.65 10.10 15.24
C ALA A 132 -10.40 10.91 14.90
N GLU A 133 -9.27 10.23 14.77
CA GLU A 133 -8.02 10.84 14.34
C GLU A 133 -7.83 10.60 12.83
N VAL A 134 -7.78 11.67 12.05
CA VAL A 134 -7.56 11.61 10.60
C VAL A 134 -6.09 11.90 10.31
N ARG A 135 -5.42 10.98 9.63
CA ARG A 135 -4.02 11.13 9.23
C ARG A 135 -3.85 10.94 7.73
N THR A 136 -3.07 11.82 7.14
CA THR A 136 -2.46 11.68 5.82
C THR A 136 -0.98 11.33 6.00
N LEU A 137 -0.35 10.73 5.01
CA LEU A 137 1.08 10.37 5.12
C LEU A 137 2.03 11.58 4.95
N GLY A 138 1.47 12.78 4.68
CA GLY A 138 2.24 14.01 4.56
C GLY A 138 2.93 14.16 3.19
N PRO A 139 3.81 15.16 3.05
CA PRO A 139 4.49 15.40 1.78
C PRO A 139 5.37 14.21 1.43
N CYS A 140 5.10 13.62 0.28
CA CYS A 140 5.85 12.50 -0.23
C CYS A 140 7.20 13.01 -0.76
N SER A 141 8.29 12.58 -0.16
CA SER A 141 9.62 12.88 -0.71
C SER A 141 9.83 12.09 -2.00
N PRO A 142 10.43 12.72 -3.01
CA PRO A 142 10.79 12.04 -4.25
C PRO A 142 11.86 10.95 -4.04
#